data_0047d778b011f513e790da26d28c78db
#
_entry.id   0047d778b011f513e790da26d28c78db
#
_cell.length_a   1.000
_cell.length_b   1.000
_cell.length_c   1.000
_cell.angle_alpha   90.00
_cell.angle_beta   90.00
_cell.angle_gamma   90.00
#
_symmetry.space_group_name_H-M   'P 1'
#
loop_
_entity.id
_entity.type
_entity.pdbx_description
1 polymer ?
#
loop_
_entity_poly.entity_id
_entity_poly.type
_entity_poly.pdbx_seq_one_letter_code
_entity_poly.pdbx_strand_id
1 'polypeptide(L)'
;MRRLISLCAGLMLAMTACSERPAGEPLVRAALDDSNPPEAKASPSPTTTIAADSACRVVSFEQVPLTVCTADPAKHRISMANLGADQLPFGSLSALAASTDPATIAFAINGGMYGDDLNPVGYYVENGERLKELDRGDGPKGAGGNFYMKPNGVFFGSDGGWRVLGSNTFFETVGDRPQFGTQSGPLLLVDGKLHPEIQDDGPSKAIRNAVGVDTAGKAHFVISDAPVSFGQLARFYRDELKVATALYLDGQVSSLWDPASERQDKGRVGPIIVVTKREEAQAQ
;
A
#
# COMPACT_ATOMS: atom_id res chain seq x y z
N MET A 1 -9.17 -15.54 -79.30
CA MET A 1 -10.58 -15.25 -79.56
C MET A 1 -11.39 -15.45 -78.30
N ARG A 2 -12.32 -14.54 -78.03
CA ARG A 2 -13.31 -14.44 -76.93
C ARG A 2 -12.79 -13.73 -75.68
N ARG A 3 -12.98 -12.50 -75.59
CA ARG A 3 -14.07 -11.51 -75.29
C ARG A 3 -14.25 -11.33 -73.75
N LEU A 4 -13.87 -10.13 -73.38
CA LEU A 4 -14.17 -9.46 -72.10
C LEU A 4 -15.69 -9.42 -71.84
N ILE A 5 -16.06 -9.58 -70.56
CA ILE A 5 -17.25 -8.92 -70.03
C ILE A 5 -16.86 -8.25 -68.70
N SER A 6 -16.95 -6.94 -68.75
CA SER A 6 -16.80 -6.04 -67.61
C SER A 6 -18.10 -6.01 -66.84
N LEU A 7 -18.07 -6.22 -65.52
CA LEU A 7 -19.24 -5.98 -64.66
C LEU A 7 -18.88 -4.94 -63.62
N CYS A 8 -19.34 -3.70 -63.83
CA CYS A 8 -19.34 -2.65 -62.85
C CYS A 8 -20.40 -2.95 -61.77
N ALA A 9 -19.99 -3.13 -60.55
CA ALA A 9 -20.89 -3.11 -59.40
C ALA A 9 -20.66 -1.79 -58.61
N GLY A 10 -21.68 -0.94 -58.64
CA GLY A 10 -21.69 0.34 -57.98
C GLY A 10 -21.73 0.20 -56.45
N LEU A 11 -20.82 0.94 -55.80
CA LEU A 11 -20.75 1.06 -54.34
C LEU A 11 -21.67 2.20 -53.91
N MET A 12 -22.83 1.88 -53.34
CA MET A 12 -23.67 2.87 -52.63
C MET A 12 -23.04 3.26 -51.31
N LEU A 13 -22.60 4.49 -51.19
CA LEU A 13 -22.19 5.13 -49.93
C LEU A 13 -23.45 5.48 -49.14
N ALA A 14 -23.72 4.75 -48.05
CA ALA A 14 -24.71 5.16 -47.07
C ALA A 14 -24.07 6.19 -46.12
N MET A 15 -24.47 7.44 -46.26
CA MET A 15 -24.16 8.49 -45.30
C MET A 15 -25.04 8.27 -44.08
N THR A 16 -24.46 7.79 -42.99
CA THR A 16 -25.07 7.82 -41.65
C THR A 16 -24.93 9.25 -41.09
N ALA A 17 -26.03 9.97 -41.04
CA ALA A 17 -26.15 11.26 -40.37
C ALA A 17 -25.90 11.04 -38.86
N CYS A 18 -24.88 11.70 -38.33
CA CYS A 18 -24.72 11.88 -36.87
C CYS A 18 -25.88 12.75 -36.37
N SER A 19 -26.81 12.13 -35.65
CA SER A 19 -27.81 12.82 -34.86
C SER A 19 -27.12 13.45 -33.64
N GLU A 20 -27.00 14.78 -33.62
CA GLU A 20 -26.64 15.52 -32.40
C GLU A 20 -27.70 15.28 -31.34
N ARG A 21 -27.30 14.74 -30.20
CA ARG A 21 -28.18 14.66 -29.02
C ARG A 21 -28.38 16.09 -28.50
N PRO A 22 -29.63 16.53 -28.26
CA PRO A 22 -29.88 17.81 -27.61
C PRO A 22 -29.25 17.81 -26.21
N ALA A 23 -28.59 18.95 -25.87
CA ALA A 23 -28.05 19.16 -24.53
C ALA A 23 -29.17 18.96 -23.50
N GLY A 24 -28.90 18.07 -22.52
CA GLY A 24 -29.85 17.79 -21.45
C GLY A 24 -30.14 19.07 -20.65
N GLU A 25 -31.40 19.34 -20.40
CA GLU A 25 -31.82 20.41 -19.49
C GLU A 25 -31.29 20.12 -18.07
N PRO A 26 -30.83 21.14 -17.33
CA PRO A 26 -30.39 20.94 -15.95
C PRO A 26 -31.59 20.54 -15.08
N LEU A 27 -31.45 19.47 -14.33
CA LEU A 27 -32.49 18.84 -13.49
C LEU A 27 -32.88 19.66 -12.27
N VAL A 28 -32.27 20.81 -12.01
CA VAL A 28 -32.61 21.71 -10.90
C VAL A 28 -32.58 23.16 -11.37
N ARG A 29 -33.72 23.82 -11.43
CA ARG A 29 -33.85 25.28 -11.47
C ARG A 29 -34.00 25.74 -10.01
N ALA A 30 -32.93 26.21 -9.37
CA ALA A 30 -33.03 26.95 -8.13
C ALA A 30 -33.45 28.40 -8.49
N ALA A 31 -34.60 28.84 -8.01
CA ALA A 31 -34.96 30.23 -8.02
C ALA A 31 -34.08 30.96 -7.00
N LEU A 32 -33.28 31.94 -7.48
CA LEU A 32 -32.60 32.88 -6.60
C LEU A 32 -33.64 33.86 -6.09
N ASP A 33 -34.14 33.62 -4.91
CA ASP A 33 -34.93 34.57 -4.14
C ASP A 33 -34.01 35.26 -3.14
N ASP A 34 -33.90 36.59 -3.28
CA ASP A 34 -32.99 37.45 -2.51
C ASP A 34 -33.57 37.73 -1.11
N SER A 35 -33.66 36.72 -0.26
CA SER A 35 -33.87 36.99 1.15
C SER A 35 -33.45 35.83 2.04
N ASN A 36 -32.35 36.02 2.72
CA ASN A 36 -31.66 35.18 3.72
C ASN A 36 -30.81 34.04 3.15
N PRO A 37 -29.46 34.09 3.28
CA PRO A 37 -28.66 32.91 3.12
C PRO A 37 -29.05 31.91 4.21
N PRO A 38 -29.36 30.64 3.86
CA PRO A 38 -29.51 29.62 4.88
C PRO A 38 -28.15 29.46 5.56
N GLU A 39 -28.14 29.66 6.86
CA GLU A 39 -27.05 29.29 7.74
C GLU A 39 -26.63 27.85 7.37
N ALA A 40 -25.47 27.69 6.71
CA ALA A 40 -24.92 26.40 6.44
C ALA A 40 -24.68 25.74 7.80
N LYS A 41 -25.59 24.87 8.23
CA LYS A 41 -25.34 23.94 9.30
C LYS A 41 -24.14 23.17 8.86
N ALA A 42 -22.97 23.50 9.44
CA ALA A 42 -21.75 22.73 9.33
C ALA A 42 -22.13 21.28 9.67
N SER A 43 -22.11 20.42 8.66
CA SER A 43 -22.15 18.98 8.90
C SER A 43 -20.98 18.69 9.85
N PRO A 44 -21.20 18.03 10.99
CA PRO A 44 -20.07 17.71 11.85
C PRO A 44 -19.08 16.92 11.01
N SER A 45 -17.86 17.44 10.88
CA SER A 45 -16.73 16.65 10.41
C SER A 45 -16.75 15.36 11.21
N PRO A 46 -16.59 14.18 10.59
CA PRO A 46 -16.51 12.95 11.35
C PRO A 46 -15.36 13.10 12.34
N THR A 47 -15.68 13.29 13.60
CA THR A 47 -14.72 13.14 14.69
C THR A 47 -14.40 11.65 14.68
N THR A 48 -13.31 11.27 14.02
CA THR A 48 -12.79 9.92 14.11
C THR A 48 -12.39 9.70 15.56
N THR A 49 -13.29 9.09 16.32
CA THR A 49 -12.99 8.61 17.66
C THR A 49 -11.98 7.50 17.50
N ILE A 50 -10.69 7.81 17.71
CA ILE A 50 -9.64 6.78 17.76
C ILE A 50 -10.04 5.89 18.93
N ALA A 51 -10.31 4.61 18.66
CA ALA A 51 -10.53 3.64 19.72
C ALA A 51 -9.27 3.64 20.62
N ALA A 52 -9.47 3.72 21.94
CA ALA A 52 -8.39 3.92 22.91
C ALA A 52 -7.29 2.83 22.83
N ASP A 53 -7.58 1.69 22.21
CA ASP A 53 -6.67 0.54 22.08
C ASP A 53 -6.11 0.33 20.67
N SER A 54 -6.38 1.22 19.71
CA SER A 54 -5.83 1.05 18.36
C SER A 54 -4.33 1.40 18.32
N ALA A 55 -3.55 0.53 17.68
CA ALA A 55 -2.16 0.81 17.32
C ALA A 55 -2.04 1.82 16.17
N CYS A 56 -3.16 2.22 15.56
CA CYS A 56 -3.25 3.12 14.43
C CYS A 56 -3.85 4.47 14.83
N ARG A 57 -3.40 5.54 14.18
CA ARG A 57 -3.96 6.88 14.33
C ARG A 57 -3.99 7.60 12.99
N VAL A 58 -4.97 8.45 12.78
CA VAL A 58 -5.02 9.34 11.63
C VAL A 58 -4.28 10.64 11.95
N VAL A 59 -3.47 11.08 11.01
CA VAL A 59 -2.74 12.35 11.08
C VAL A 59 -2.93 13.10 9.75
N SER A 60 -2.73 14.42 9.76
CA SER A 60 -2.70 15.20 8.53
C SER A 60 -1.26 15.68 8.29
N PHE A 61 -0.75 15.45 7.09
CA PHE A 61 0.56 15.93 6.67
C PHE A 61 0.44 16.58 5.28
N GLU A 62 0.89 17.82 5.16
CA GLU A 62 0.75 18.62 3.92
C GLU A 62 -0.68 18.54 3.33
N GLN A 63 -1.69 18.69 4.19
CA GLN A 63 -3.12 18.63 3.87
C GLN A 63 -3.64 17.27 3.38
N VAL A 64 -2.86 16.20 3.51
CA VAL A 64 -3.27 14.84 3.17
C VAL A 64 -3.48 14.02 4.45
N PRO A 65 -4.62 13.32 4.60
CA PRO A 65 -4.82 12.40 5.70
C PRO A 65 -3.99 11.14 5.48
N LEU A 66 -3.29 10.73 6.54
CA LEU A 66 -2.48 9.52 6.60
C LEU A 66 -2.89 8.72 7.83
N THR A 67 -3.00 7.41 7.68
CA THR A 67 -3.14 6.49 8.83
C THR A 67 -1.77 5.91 9.16
N VAL A 68 -1.33 6.11 10.39
CA VAL A 68 -0.05 5.61 10.93
C VAL A 68 -0.32 4.53 11.96
N CYS A 69 0.12 3.32 11.68
CA CYS A 69 0.08 2.19 12.62
C CYS A 69 1.48 1.92 13.16
N THR A 70 1.63 1.83 14.48
CA THR A 70 2.93 1.66 15.13
C THR A 70 3.00 0.30 15.82
N ALA A 71 3.93 -0.53 15.39
CA ALA A 71 4.30 -1.75 16.10
C ALA A 71 5.46 -1.45 17.06
N ASP A 72 5.28 -1.77 18.32
CA ASP A 72 6.26 -1.64 19.41
C ASP A 72 6.75 -3.04 19.79
N PRO A 73 8.05 -3.36 19.73
CA PRO A 73 8.54 -4.71 20.03
C PRO A 73 8.26 -5.17 21.47
N ALA A 74 8.01 -4.23 22.39
CA ALA A 74 7.60 -4.57 23.74
C ALA A 74 6.14 -5.06 23.84
N LYS A 75 5.29 -4.65 22.88
CA LYS A 75 3.83 -4.90 22.91
C LYS A 75 3.35 -5.78 21.78
N HIS A 76 4.13 -5.90 20.71
CA HIS A 76 3.69 -6.53 19.48
C HIS A 76 4.69 -7.56 18.97
N ARG A 77 4.19 -8.48 18.15
CA ARG A 77 4.97 -9.36 17.26
C ARG A 77 4.60 -9.06 15.83
N ILE A 78 5.56 -9.25 14.91
CA ILE A 78 5.31 -9.15 13.48
C ILE A 78 5.55 -10.51 12.84
N SER A 79 4.64 -10.90 11.97
CA SER A 79 4.75 -12.08 11.12
C SER A 79 4.29 -11.76 9.70
N MET A 80 4.56 -12.68 8.79
CA MET A 80 4.02 -12.64 7.43
C MET A 80 2.93 -13.69 7.29
N ALA A 81 1.97 -13.42 6.41
CA ALA A 81 0.98 -14.39 5.95
C ALA A 81 0.73 -14.21 4.46
N ASN A 82 0.90 -15.27 3.69
CA ASN A 82 0.57 -15.29 2.25
C ASN A 82 -0.42 -16.43 1.94
N LEU A 83 -0.15 -17.63 2.44
CA LEU A 83 -0.95 -18.81 2.15
C LEU A 83 -1.84 -19.18 3.33
N GLY A 84 -3.09 -19.52 3.03
CA GLY A 84 -4.00 -20.13 3.98
C GLY A 84 -3.68 -21.61 4.25
N ALA A 85 -4.47 -22.24 5.10
CA ALA A 85 -4.34 -23.67 5.42
C ALA A 85 -4.54 -24.60 4.20
N ASP A 86 -5.24 -24.12 3.18
CA ASP A 86 -5.46 -24.78 1.90
C ASP A 86 -4.31 -24.60 0.91
N GLN A 87 -3.22 -23.93 1.31
CA GLN A 87 -2.06 -23.60 0.50
C GLN A 87 -2.37 -22.64 -0.68
N LEU A 88 -3.48 -21.94 -0.61
CA LEU A 88 -3.82 -20.86 -1.55
C LEU A 88 -3.57 -19.49 -0.91
N PRO A 89 -3.20 -18.47 -1.71
CA PRO A 89 -3.06 -17.11 -1.20
C PRO A 89 -4.37 -16.63 -0.56
N PHE A 90 -4.27 -15.95 0.59
CA PHE A 90 -5.44 -15.30 1.21
C PHE A 90 -6.15 -14.36 0.25
N GLY A 91 -5.40 -13.63 -0.56
CA GLY A 91 -5.92 -12.74 -1.59
C GLY A 91 -6.63 -11.50 -1.06
N SER A 92 -6.94 -11.43 0.24
CA SER A 92 -7.56 -10.26 0.87
C SER A 92 -7.36 -10.26 2.38
N LEU A 93 -7.44 -9.08 2.99
CA LEU A 93 -7.46 -8.94 4.45
C LEU A 93 -8.72 -9.55 5.08
N SER A 94 -9.83 -9.59 4.32
CA SER A 94 -11.07 -10.24 4.79
C SER A 94 -10.91 -11.75 4.92
N ALA A 95 -10.18 -12.40 4.01
CA ALA A 95 -9.91 -13.83 4.11
C ALA A 95 -9.00 -14.17 5.29
N LEU A 96 -7.97 -13.34 5.53
CA LEU A 96 -7.13 -13.47 6.73
C LEU A 96 -7.98 -13.30 8.00
N ALA A 97 -8.82 -12.26 8.06
CA ALA A 97 -9.67 -11.97 9.22
C ALA A 97 -10.65 -13.11 9.53
N ALA A 98 -11.15 -13.80 8.50
CA ALA A 98 -12.05 -14.95 8.68
C ALA A 98 -11.36 -16.18 9.33
N SER A 99 -10.02 -16.24 9.27
CA SER A 99 -9.21 -17.34 9.82
C SER A 99 -8.44 -16.99 11.09
N THR A 100 -8.62 -15.78 11.62
CA THR A 100 -7.81 -15.24 12.72
C THR A 100 -8.72 -14.65 13.78
N ASP A 101 -8.36 -14.81 15.07
CA ASP A 101 -9.06 -14.12 16.16
C ASP A 101 -8.72 -12.61 16.13
N PRO A 102 -9.68 -11.72 15.82
CA PRO A 102 -9.43 -10.29 15.76
C PRO A 102 -8.97 -9.67 17.09
N ALA A 103 -9.25 -10.31 18.23
CA ALA A 103 -8.81 -9.82 19.54
C ALA A 103 -7.28 -9.87 19.69
N THR A 104 -6.62 -10.81 19.01
CA THR A 104 -5.15 -10.95 19.01
C THR A 104 -4.46 -10.01 18.06
N ILE A 105 -5.17 -9.43 17.11
CA ILE A 105 -4.62 -8.57 16.06
C ILE A 105 -4.54 -7.12 16.55
N ALA A 106 -3.36 -6.50 16.41
CA ALA A 106 -3.21 -5.06 16.53
C ALA A 106 -3.61 -4.39 15.21
N PHE A 107 -3.06 -4.88 14.10
CA PHE A 107 -3.45 -4.52 12.72
C PHE A 107 -2.80 -5.48 11.72
N ALA A 108 -3.29 -5.50 10.47
CA ALA A 108 -2.63 -6.14 9.35
C ALA A 108 -2.64 -5.20 8.13
N ILE A 109 -1.58 -5.27 7.34
CA ILE A 109 -1.39 -4.43 6.15
C ILE A 109 -0.76 -5.25 5.04
N ASN A 110 -1.03 -4.94 3.77
CA ASN A 110 -0.34 -5.62 2.69
C ASN A 110 1.18 -5.41 2.76
N GLY A 111 1.93 -6.46 2.44
CA GLY A 111 3.39 -6.48 2.44
C GLY A 111 3.99 -5.99 1.14
N GLY A 112 5.14 -6.57 0.77
CA GLY A 112 5.85 -6.26 -0.46
C GLY A 112 5.12 -6.71 -1.72
N MET A 113 5.68 -6.33 -2.87
CA MET A 113 5.07 -6.57 -4.18
C MET A 113 4.96 -8.05 -4.54
N TYR A 114 3.97 -8.36 -5.35
CA TYR A 114 3.59 -9.72 -5.74
C TYR A 114 3.19 -9.77 -7.23
N GLY A 115 3.20 -10.98 -7.78
CA GLY A 115 2.76 -11.25 -9.14
C GLY A 115 1.25 -11.44 -9.28
N ASP A 116 0.79 -11.72 -10.49
CA ASP A 116 -0.63 -11.98 -10.78
C ASP A 116 -1.17 -13.20 -10.02
N ASP A 117 -0.30 -14.12 -9.64
CA ASP A 117 -0.56 -15.30 -8.83
C ASP A 117 -0.60 -15.00 -7.31
N LEU A 118 -0.46 -13.73 -6.92
CA LEU A 118 -0.40 -13.26 -5.53
C LEU A 118 0.82 -13.75 -4.73
N ASN A 119 1.79 -14.37 -5.39
CA ASN A 119 3.03 -14.78 -4.75
C ASN A 119 4.07 -13.64 -4.73
N PRO A 120 4.91 -13.56 -3.67
CA PRO A 120 5.96 -12.55 -3.58
C PRO A 120 6.89 -12.56 -4.79
N VAL A 121 7.25 -11.38 -5.33
CA VAL A 121 8.24 -11.28 -6.42
C VAL A 121 9.67 -11.30 -5.92
N GLY A 122 9.93 -10.83 -4.70
CA GLY A 122 11.25 -10.79 -4.08
C GLY A 122 11.34 -11.58 -2.79
N TYR A 123 12.37 -11.33 -2.00
CA TYR A 123 12.63 -12.04 -0.75
C TYR A 123 11.40 -12.14 0.13
N TYR A 124 11.11 -13.37 0.54
CA TYR A 124 9.99 -13.64 1.41
C TYR A 124 10.31 -14.75 2.41
N VAL A 125 10.11 -14.44 3.68
CA VAL A 125 10.25 -15.37 4.79
C VAL A 125 8.99 -15.33 5.64
N GLU A 126 8.43 -16.49 5.91
CA GLU A 126 7.28 -16.69 6.78
C GLU A 126 7.60 -17.79 7.78
N ASN A 127 7.37 -17.53 9.07
CA ASN A 127 7.64 -18.47 10.17
C ASN A 127 9.09 -19.04 10.17
N GLY A 128 10.09 -18.23 9.77
CA GLY A 128 11.48 -18.66 9.67
C GLY A 128 11.80 -19.49 8.41
N GLU A 129 10.81 -19.79 7.58
CA GLU A 129 11.00 -20.47 6.31
C GLU A 129 11.14 -19.49 5.17
N ARG A 130 12.22 -19.62 4.37
CA ARG A 130 12.40 -18.79 3.19
C ARG A 130 11.67 -19.40 1.99
N LEU A 131 10.61 -18.75 1.58
CA LEU A 131 9.76 -19.19 0.49
C LEU A 131 10.13 -18.54 -0.85
N LYS A 132 10.86 -17.40 -0.81
CA LYS A 132 11.36 -16.72 -2.02
C LYS A 132 12.74 -16.13 -1.77
N GLU A 133 13.62 -16.27 -2.78
CA GLU A 133 14.97 -15.73 -2.77
C GLU A 133 14.99 -14.20 -2.92
N LEU A 134 16.11 -13.59 -2.46
CA LEU A 134 16.36 -12.17 -2.64
C LEU A 134 16.57 -11.84 -4.12
N ASP A 135 15.78 -10.94 -4.65
CA ASP A 135 15.94 -10.42 -6.00
C ASP A 135 16.82 -9.14 -5.97
N ARG A 136 18.04 -9.26 -6.53
CA ARG A 136 18.98 -8.16 -6.72
C ARG A 136 19.12 -7.74 -8.18
N GLY A 137 18.38 -8.39 -9.07
CA GLY A 137 18.38 -8.09 -10.50
C GLY A 137 17.78 -6.73 -10.83
N ASP A 138 17.99 -6.28 -12.04
CA ASP A 138 17.43 -5.04 -12.57
C ASP A 138 16.06 -5.24 -13.24
N GLY A 139 15.53 -6.46 -13.12
CA GLY A 139 14.29 -6.85 -13.75
C GLY A 139 14.43 -7.19 -15.24
N PRO A 140 13.35 -7.65 -15.86
CA PRO A 140 13.31 -7.88 -17.31
C PRO A 140 13.54 -6.57 -18.07
N LYS A 141 14.25 -6.60 -19.19
CA LYS A 141 14.46 -5.41 -20.04
C LYS A 141 13.12 -4.78 -20.42
N GLY A 142 12.94 -3.50 -20.06
CA GLY A 142 11.71 -2.76 -20.31
C GLY A 142 10.60 -2.99 -19.27
N ALA A 143 10.78 -3.86 -18.30
CA ALA A 143 9.91 -3.93 -17.14
C ALA A 143 10.26 -2.77 -16.19
N GLY A 144 9.68 -1.60 -16.48
CA GLY A 144 9.63 -0.53 -15.50
C GLY A 144 8.72 -0.97 -14.35
N GLY A 145 9.13 -0.69 -13.12
CA GLY A 145 8.27 -0.95 -11.96
C GLY A 145 8.99 -0.51 -10.70
N ASN A 146 8.20 -0.11 -9.73
CA ASN A 146 8.74 0.42 -8.48
C ASN A 146 9.65 -0.57 -7.76
N PHE A 147 9.41 -1.88 -7.91
CA PHE A 147 10.23 -2.93 -7.32
C PHE A 147 11.68 -2.87 -7.79
N TYR A 148 11.91 -2.55 -9.06
CA TYR A 148 13.25 -2.49 -9.67
C TYR A 148 13.88 -1.10 -9.63
N MET A 149 13.22 -0.10 -9.08
CA MET A 149 13.82 1.21 -8.79
C MET A 149 14.83 1.05 -7.65
N LYS A 150 16.12 1.16 -7.96
CA LYS A 150 17.21 0.91 -6.99
C LYS A 150 17.69 2.21 -6.32
N PRO A 151 17.96 2.15 -5.01
CA PRO A 151 17.93 1.00 -4.12
C PRO A 151 16.52 0.60 -3.72
N ASN A 152 16.22 -0.69 -3.86
CA ASN A 152 15.08 -1.33 -3.22
C ASN A 152 15.51 -1.97 -1.90
N GLY A 153 14.59 -2.56 -1.12
CA GLY A 153 14.95 -3.02 0.22
C GLY A 153 14.13 -4.18 0.73
N VAL A 154 14.50 -4.62 1.94
CA VAL A 154 13.84 -5.68 2.70
C VAL A 154 13.43 -5.13 4.06
N PHE A 155 12.16 -5.32 4.42
CA PHE A 155 11.68 -5.24 5.79
C PHE A 155 11.69 -6.63 6.39
N PHE A 156 12.34 -6.80 7.54
CA PHE A 156 12.55 -8.12 8.14
C PHE A 156 12.78 -8.03 9.64
N GLY A 157 12.70 -9.17 10.30
CA GLY A 157 13.03 -9.24 11.72
C GLY A 157 12.74 -10.58 12.35
N SER A 158 12.89 -10.57 13.67
CA SER A 158 12.58 -11.66 14.59
C SER A 158 11.98 -11.06 15.86
N ASP A 159 11.68 -11.89 16.87
CA ASP A 159 11.12 -11.43 18.15
C ASP A 159 11.96 -10.37 18.88
N GLY A 160 13.25 -10.27 18.56
CA GLY A 160 14.18 -9.32 19.18
C GLY A 160 14.19 -7.93 18.54
N GLY A 161 13.52 -7.74 17.40
CA GLY A 161 13.45 -6.45 16.71
C GLY A 161 13.36 -6.55 15.21
N TRP A 162 13.17 -5.39 14.59
CA TRP A 162 12.86 -5.26 13.18
C TRP A 162 13.78 -4.25 12.50
N ARG A 163 14.00 -4.38 11.21
CA ARG A 163 14.88 -3.53 10.43
C ARG A 163 14.36 -3.36 9.00
N VAL A 164 14.73 -2.23 8.41
CA VAL A 164 14.66 -2.00 6.96
C VAL A 164 16.09 -1.81 6.46
N LEU A 165 16.50 -2.59 5.47
CA LEU A 165 17.80 -2.45 4.82
C LEU A 165 17.64 -2.45 3.30
N GLY A 166 18.53 -1.75 2.60
CA GLY A 166 18.69 -1.92 1.16
C GLY A 166 19.07 -3.37 0.81
N SER A 167 18.58 -3.89 -0.32
CA SER A 167 18.74 -5.29 -0.69
C SER A 167 20.21 -5.73 -0.76
N ASN A 168 21.11 -4.89 -1.22
CA ASN A 168 22.54 -5.20 -1.24
C ASN A 168 23.13 -5.28 0.18
N THR A 169 22.83 -4.27 1.02
CA THR A 169 23.26 -4.27 2.43
C THR A 169 22.69 -5.46 3.19
N PHE A 170 21.40 -5.79 2.95
CA PHE A 170 20.79 -6.98 3.53
C PHE A 170 21.56 -8.25 3.16
N PHE A 171 21.89 -8.44 1.89
CA PHE A 171 22.65 -9.59 1.41
C PHE A 171 24.05 -9.70 2.02
N GLU A 172 24.71 -8.56 2.18
CA GLU A 172 26.10 -8.51 2.68
C GLU A 172 26.19 -8.68 4.20
N THR A 173 25.17 -8.23 4.94
CA THR A 173 25.29 -8.08 6.40
C THR A 173 24.39 -8.98 7.22
N VAL A 174 23.33 -9.56 6.63
CA VAL A 174 22.38 -10.41 7.36
C VAL A 174 22.76 -11.88 7.14
N GLY A 175 23.49 -12.44 8.12
CA GLY A 175 23.93 -13.84 8.09
C GLY A 175 22.84 -14.83 8.47
N ASP A 176 22.13 -14.56 9.56
CA ASP A 176 21.08 -15.44 10.07
C ASP A 176 19.73 -15.15 9.40
N ARG A 177 18.97 -16.21 9.14
CA ARG A 177 17.65 -16.06 8.56
C ARG A 177 16.69 -15.44 9.58
N PRO A 178 15.99 -14.33 9.23
CA PRO A 178 14.98 -13.75 10.10
C PRO A 178 13.74 -14.65 10.21
N GLN A 179 12.90 -14.39 11.21
CA GLN A 179 11.62 -15.07 11.36
C GLN A 179 10.59 -14.64 10.32
N PHE A 180 10.70 -13.40 9.85
CA PHE A 180 9.88 -12.88 8.77
C PHE A 180 10.71 -11.92 7.90
N GLY A 181 10.28 -11.76 6.66
CA GLY A 181 10.87 -10.79 5.75
C GLY A 181 10.09 -10.64 4.48
N THR A 182 10.06 -9.41 3.95
CA THR A 182 9.44 -9.08 2.67
C THR A 182 10.27 -8.05 1.93
N GLN A 183 10.57 -8.33 0.67
CA GLN A 183 11.25 -7.38 -0.22
C GLN A 183 10.23 -6.54 -0.99
N SER A 184 10.55 -5.27 -1.17
CA SER A 184 9.78 -4.36 -2.00
C SER A 184 10.66 -3.21 -2.51
N GLY A 185 10.07 -2.21 -3.12
CA GLY A 185 10.81 -1.05 -3.63
C GLY A 185 9.94 0.03 -4.26
N PRO A 186 10.53 1.24 -4.33
CA PRO A 186 11.88 1.61 -3.89
C PRO A 186 12.00 1.80 -2.38
N LEU A 187 13.23 1.99 -1.88
CA LEU A 187 13.43 2.70 -0.63
C LEU A 187 13.01 4.16 -0.85
N LEU A 188 12.16 4.68 0.01
CA LEU A 188 11.77 6.10 -0.02
C LEU A 188 12.88 6.99 0.54
N LEU A 189 13.50 6.49 1.62
CA LEU A 189 14.63 7.11 2.30
C LEU A 189 15.77 6.11 2.47
N VAL A 190 16.99 6.60 2.29
CA VAL A 190 18.24 5.89 2.57
C VAL A 190 19.09 6.80 3.46
N ASP A 191 19.35 6.39 4.70
CA ASP A 191 20.12 7.15 5.68
C ASP A 191 19.66 8.62 5.81
N GLY A 192 18.35 8.83 5.88
CA GLY A 192 17.71 10.14 6.02
C GLY A 192 17.64 10.97 4.74
N LYS A 193 18.16 10.46 3.62
CA LYS A 193 18.13 11.13 2.33
C LYS A 193 17.05 10.54 1.43
N LEU A 194 16.41 11.39 0.65
CA LEU A 194 15.46 10.96 -0.37
C LEU A 194 16.16 10.04 -1.40
N HIS A 195 15.47 9.00 -1.83
CA HIS A 195 15.93 8.13 -2.91
C HIS A 195 16.34 8.95 -4.15
N PRO A 196 17.49 8.66 -4.82
CA PRO A 196 18.04 9.52 -5.87
C PRO A 196 17.12 9.73 -7.08
N GLU A 197 16.23 8.79 -7.38
CA GLU A 197 15.28 8.88 -8.49
C GLU A 197 13.91 9.44 -8.07
N ILE A 198 13.69 9.74 -6.80
CA ILE A 198 12.43 10.31 -6.29
C ILE A 198 12.52 11.83 -6.28
N GLN A 199 11.55 12.48 -6.92
CA GLN A 199 11.37 13.92 -6.85
C GLN A 199 10.54 14.30 -5.62
N ASP A 200 10.90 15.41 -4.97
CA ASP A 200 10.18 15.91 -3.78
C ASP A 200 8.68 16.04 -4.02
N ASP A 201 8.29 16.62 -5.17
CA ASP A 201 6.91 16.84 -5.58
C ASP A 201 6.61 16.13 -6.92
N GLY A 202 7.00 14.86 -7.02
CA GLY A 202 6.79 14.08 -8.22
C GLY A 202 5.31 14.00 -8.64
N PRO A 203 5.00 13.98 -9.94
CA PRO A 203 3.62 14.01 -10.45
C PRO A 203 2.86 12.70 -10.23
N SER A 204 3.57 11.60 -10.01
CA SER A 204 2.94 10.29 -9.76
C SER A 204 2.35 10.25 -8.36
N LYS A 205 1.01 10.28 -8.28
CA LYS A 205 0.26 10.21 -7.02
C LYS A 205 -0.64 8.99 -7.01
N ALA A 206 -0.66 8.27 -5.88
CA ALA A 206 -1.52 7.12 -5.62
C ALA A 206 -1.78 6.98 -4.10
N ILE A 207 -2.75 6.17 -3.74
CA ILE A 207 -2.83 5.65 -2.36
C ILE A 207 -1.61 4.75 -2.17
N ARG A 208 -0.80 5.03 -1.16
CA ARG A 208 0.49 4.36 -0.95
C ARG A 208 0.62 3.86 0.47
N ASN A 209 1.34 2.76 0.65
CA ASN A 209 1.77 2.33 1.96
C ASN A 209 3.29 2.08 1.99
N ALA A 210 3.85 2.22 3.17
CA ALA A 210 5.28 2.05 3.39
C ALA A 210 5.55 1.64 4.85
N VAL A 211 6.77 1.19 5.11
CA VAL A 211 7.26 0.84 6.45
C VAL A 211 8.63 1.45 6.71
N GLY A 212 8.85 1.89 7.94
CA GLY A 212 10.16 2.31 8.42
C GLY A 212 10.31 2.02 9.89
N VAL A 213 11.55 1.89 10.36
CA VAL A 213 11.85 1.59 11.76
C VAL A 213 12.61 2.77 12.36
N ASP A 214 12.13 3.26 13.50
CA ASP A 214 12.77 4.37 14.20
C ASP A 214 13.94 3.90 15.08
N THR A 215 14.65 4.87 15.69
CA THR A 215 15.81 4.58 16.55
C THR A 215 15.44 3.88 17.87
N ALA A 216 14.16 3.89 18.26
CA ALA A 216 13.64 3.14 19.40
C ALA A 216 13.23 1.70 19.02
N GLY A 217 13.42 1.29 17.77
CA GLY A 217 13.07 -0.03 17.25
C GLY A 217 11.59 -0.22 16.93
N LYS A 218 10.78 0.84 16.97
CA LYS A 218 9.36 0.78 16.59
C LYS A 218 9.23 0.81 15.08
N ALA A 219 8.40 -0.08 14.54
CA ALA A 219 8.05 -0.06 13.12
C ALA A 219 6.79 0.79 12.90
N HIS A 220 6.91 1.75 12.00
CA HIS A 220 5.83 2.63 11.59
C HIS A 220 5.35 2.23 10.19
N PHE A 221 4.11 1.82 10.10
CA PHE A 221 3.42 1.54 8.86
C PHE A 221 2.51 2.71 8.55
N VAL A 222 2.66 3.28 7.38
CA VAL A 222 1.85 4.42 6.93
C VAL A 222 1.07 4.01 5.70
N ILE A 223 -0.23 4.27 5.71
CA ILE A 223 -1.08 4.21 4.52
C ILE A 223 -1.68 5.59 4.29
N SER A 224 -1.60 6.09 3.06
CA SER A 224 -2.24 7.36 2.72
C SER A 224 -3.73 7.15 2.44
N ASP A 225 -4.57 8.02 3.00
CA ASP A 225 -6.02 7.96 2.81
C ASP A 225 -6.47 8.85 1.62
N ALA A 226 -5.49 9.50 0.96
CA ALA A 226 -5.64 10.20 -0.31
C ALA A 226 -4.35 10.03 -1.14
N PRO A 227 -4.38 10.30 -2.48
CA PRO A 227 -3.21 10.14 -3.33
C PRO A 227 -2.02 11.02 -2.94
N VAL A 228 -0.86 10.41 -2.71
CA VAL A 228 0.42 11.08 -2.38
C VAL A 228 1.52 10.72 -3.38
N SER A 229 2.50 11.62 -3.53
CA SER A 229 3.75 11.30 -4.24
C SER A 229 4.69 10.47 -3.35
N PHE A 230 5.71 9.86 -3.95
CA PHE A 230 6.78 9.22 -3.18
C PHE A 230 7.53 10.23 -2.30
N GLY A 231 7.82 11.42 -2.84
CA GLY A 231 8.53 12.48 -2.10
C GLY A 231 7.74 12.95 -0.88
N GLN A 232 6.43 13.16 -1.02
CA GLN A 232 5.57 13.54 0.09
C GLN A 232 5.55 12.48 1.19
N LEU A 233 5.42 11.19 0.82
CA LEU A 233 5.45 10.10 1.80
C LEU A 233 6.84 9.96 2.45
N ALA A 234 7.92 10.15 1.69
CA ALA A 234 9.28 10.13 2.22
C ALA A 234 9.53 11.25 3.23
N ARG A 235 9.08 12.50 2.93
CA ARG A 235 9.18 13.63 3.87
C ARG A 235 8.45 13.33 5.17
N PHE A 236 7.25 12.73 5.10
CA PHE A 236 6.53 12.33 6.31
C PHE A 236 7.35 11.38 7.20
N TYR A 237 7.98 10.36 6.63
CA TYR A 237 8.86 9.47 7.39
C TYR A 237 10.07 10.18 7.98
N ARG A 238 10.71 11.06 7.21
CA ARG A 238 11.90 11.79 7.65
C ARG A 238 11.56 12.84 8.71
N ASP A 239 10.55 13.66 8.43
CA ASP A 239 10.31 14.91 9.17
C ASP A 239 9.39 14.69 10.38
N GLU A 240 8.42 13.78 10.31
CA GLU A 240 7.48 13.52 11.42
C GLU A 240 7.85 12.26 12.20
N LEU A 241 8.17 11.16 11.53
CA LEU A 241 8.47 9.90 12.21
C LEU A 241 9.95 9.74 12.55
N LYS A 242 10.83 10.63 12.07
CA LYS A 242 12.28 10.60 12.30
C LYS A 242 12.95 9.28 11.94
N VAL A 243 12.43 8.66 10.87
CA VAL A 243 12.91 7.40 10.33
C VAL A 243 13.99 7.68 9.27
N ALA A 244 15.14 7.04 9.39
CA ALA A 244 16.24 7.24 8.46
C ALA A 244 16.11 6.37 7.18
N THR A 245 15.49 5.19 7.27
CA THR A 245 15.31 4.28 6.14
C THR A 245 13.86 3.80 6.09
N ALA A 246 13.17 4.11 5.01
CA ALA A 246 11.77 3.75 4.78
C ALA A 246 11.61 3.02 3.45
N LEU A 247 10.81 1.96 3.45
CA LEU A 247 10.55 1.08 2.32
C LEU A 247 9.10 1.25 1.85
N TYR A 248 8.91 1.60 0.60
CA TYR A 248 7.62 1.52 -0.05
C TYR A 248 7.20 0.05 -0.24
N LEU A 249 5.96 -0.27 0.11
CA LEU A 249 5.44 -1.64 0.02
C LEU A 249 4.62 -1.85 -1.25
N ASP A 250 3.48 -1.17 -1.38
CA ASP A 250 2.64 -1.23 -2.58
C ASP A 250 1.82 0.05 -2.72
N GLY A 251 1.42 0.40 -3.95
CA GLY A 251 0.62 1.58 -4.26
C GLY A 251 -0.55 1.31 -5.18
N GLN A 252 -0.71 0.09 -5.67
CA GLN A 252 -1.91 -0.26 -6.45
C GLN A 252 -3.01 -0.81 -5.55
N VAL A 253 -2.63 -1.42 -4.44
CA VAL A 253 -3.57 -2.13 -3.55
C VAL A 253 -3.23 -1.93 -2.08
N SER A 254 -2.86 -0.70 -1.70
CA SER A 254 -2.65 -0.37 -0.28
C SER A 254 -3.91 -0.66 0.53
N SER A 255 -3.80 -1.54 1.51
CA SER A 255 -4.94 -2.04 2.29
C SER A 255 -4.55 -2.28 3.74
N LEU A 256 -5.41 -1.86 4.66
CA LEU A 256 -5.24 -1.96 6.11
C LEU A 256 -6.46 -2.67 6.73
N TRP A 257 -6.19 -3.54 7.69
CA TRP A 257 -7.15 -4.06 8.65
C TRP A 257 -6.74 -3.67 10.05
N ASP A 258 -7.55 -2.88 10.71
CA ASP A 258 -7.43 -2.48 12.10
C ASP A 258 -8.72 -2.83 12.83
N PRO A 259 -8.76 -3.96 13.55
CA PRO A 259 -9.97 -4.39 14.26
C PRO A 259 -10.48 -3.37 15.30
N ALA A 260 -9.56 -2.64 15.94
CA ALA A 260 -9.93 -1.69 17.00
C ALA A 260 -10.69 -0.46 16.47
N SER A 261 -10.41 -0.04 15.23
CA SER A 261 -11.13 1.06 14.56
C SER A 261 -12.20 0.57 13.59
N GLU A 262 -12.46 -0.74 13.52
CA GLU A 262 -13.37 -1.37 12.57
C GLU A 262 -13.00 -1.11 11.08
N ARG A 263 -11.76 -0.68 10.82
CA ARG A 263 -11.27 -0.48 9.45
C ARG A 263 -10.89 -1.82 8.83
N GLN A 264 -11.46 -2.13 7.67
CA GLN A 264 -11.09 -3.28 6.85
C GLN A 264 -11.19 -2.92 5.37
N ASP A 265 -10.05 -2.60 4.78
CA ASP A 265 -9.97 -2.23 3.36
C ASP A 265 -10.19 -3.45 2.46
N LYS A 266 -10.79 -3.21 1.29
CA LYS A 266 -11.18 -4.27 0.34
C LYS A 266 -10.23 -4.28 -0.86
N GLY A 267 -8.95 -4.58 -0.64
CA GLY A 267 -7.97 -4.74 -1.71
C GLY A 267 -7.70 -6.23 -2.01
N ARG A 268 -7.34 -6.53 -3.28
CA ARG A 268 -6.75 -7.82 -3.61
C ARG A 268 -5.26 -7.73 -3.25
N VAL A 269 -4.83 -8.49 -2.25
CA VAL A 269 -3.45 -8.43 -1.72
C VAL A 269 -2.75 -9.77 -1.86
N GLY A 270 -1.43 -9.75 -2.06
CA GLY A 270 -0.56 -10.91 -1.95
C GLY A 270 -0.07 -11.09 -0.51
N PRO A 271 1.25 -10.96 -0.24
CA PRO A 271 1.79 -11.06 1.11
C PRO A 271 1.17 -10.04 2.07
N ILE A 272 0.88 -10.48 3.28
CA ILE A 272 0.31 -9.64 4.33
C ILE A 272 1.31 -9.57 5.49
N ILE A 273 1.54 -8.38 6.02
CA ILE A 273 2.23 -8.17 7.29
C ILE A 273 1.17 -8.18 8.38
N VAL A 274 1.32 -9.08 9.35
CA VAL A 274 0.41 -9.23 10.47
C VAL A 274 1.10 -8.79 11.75
N VAL A 275 0.49 -7.85 12.44
CA VAL A 275 0.97 -7.36 13.74
C VAL A 275 0.01 -7.84 14.82
N THR A 276 0.50 -8.70 15.70
CA THR A 276 -0.27 -9.26 16.82
C THR A 276 0.13 -8.60 18.13
N LYS A 277 -0.82 -8.55 19.07
CA LYS A 277 -0.57 -8.14 20.45
C LYS A 277 0.25 -9.23 21.15
N ARG A 278 1.22 -8.85 21.98
CA ARG A 278 1.84 -9.79 22.91
C ARG A 278 0.88 -10.04 24.06
N GLU A 279 0.77 -11.28 24.50
CA GLU A 279 0.13 -11.56 25.78
C GLU A 279 0.90 -10.81 26.88
N GLU A 280 0.18 -10.07 27.72
CA GLU A 280 0.80 -9.48 28.92
C GLU A 280 1.38 -10.62 29.74
N ALA A 281 2.70 -10.54 30.01
CA ALA A 281 3.31 -11.48 30.95
C ALA A 281 2.55 -11.33 32.27
N GLN A 282 1.78 -12.36 32.63
CA GLN A 282 1.14 -12.38 33.96
C GLN A 282 2.26 -12.19 34.99
N ALA A 283 2.22 -11.05 35.68
CA ALA A 283 3.12 -10.80 36.80
C ALA A 283 2.87 -11.88 37.83
N GLN A 284 3.83 -12.82 37.95
CA GLN A 284 3.87 -13.84 39.01
C GLN A 284 4.33 -13.21 40.30
#